data_b2090a75e34ff08900d64b650d8d92e5
#
_entry.id   b2090a75e34ff08900d64b650d8d92e5
#
_cell.length_a   1.000
_cell.length_b   1.000
_cell.length_c   1.000
_cell.angle_alpha   90.00
_cell.angle_beta   90.00
_cell.angle_gamma   90.00
#
_symmetry.space_group_name_H-M   'P 1'
#
loop_
_entity.id
_entity.type
_entity.pdbx_description
1 polymer ?
#
loop_
_entity_poly.entity_id
_entity_poly.type
_entity_poly.pdbx_seq_one_letter_code
_entity_poly.pdbx_strand_id
1 'polypeptide(L)'
;SKHSNNQSSDSEKLFIPLIISHDWTDLKEKYPADADMLDTISAVITDTLATDKRYLRVCGNNCEADTVKKQLQKLEARHIEYVLANIRISAKPVHNIRAYLLTALYQAALLTDECINAHMRCNMRKIEQITQGQNKFNQFHQREFDDDFEKMLIANNNIT
;
A
#
# COMPACT_ATOMS: atom_id res chain seq x y z
N SER A 1 21.58 8.48 33.67
CA SER A 1 21.48 7.36 32.72
C SER A 1 20.13 6.65 32.75
N LYS A 2 19.33 6.81 33.80
CA LYS A 2 17.97 6.22 33.88
C LYS A 2 16.90 7.00 33.11
N HIS A 3 17.14 8.25 32.73
CA HIS A 3 16.20 9.10 32.00
C HIS A 3 16.23 8.88 30.50
N SER A 4 17.30 8.36 29.89
CA SER A 4 17.40 8.12 28.47
C SER A 4 16.67 6.88 27.98
N ASN A 5 16.43 5.90 28.87
CA ASN A 5 15.71 4.68 28.51
C ASN A 5 14.17 4.82 28.55
N ASN A 6 13.66 5.90 29.14
CA ASN A 6 12.20 6.11 29.22
C ASN A 6 11.61 6.81 27.98
N GLN A 7 12.42 7.50 27.17
CA GLN A 7 11.92 8.21 25.99
C GLN A 7 11.63 7.29 24.80
N SER A 8 12.39 6.21 24.63
CA SER A 8 12.11 5.22 23.60
C SER A 8 10.91 4.34 23.92
N SER A 9 10.71 4.04 25.22
CA SER A 9 9.57 3.23 25.66
C SER A 9 8.24 3.97 25.60
N ASP A 10 8.25 5.31 25.72
CA ASP A 10 7.03 6.12 25.65
C ASP A 10 6.53 6.29 24.21
N SER A 11 7.45 6.33 23.24
CA SER A 11 7.10 6.36 21.82
C SER A 11 6.49 5.04 21.36
N GLU A 12 7.01 3.92 21.82
CA GLU A 12 6.44 2.59 21.58
C GLU A 12 5.05 2.44 22.21
N LYS A 13 4.87 2.92 23.43
CA LYS A 13 3.59 2.84 24.15
C LYS A 13 2.49 3.67 23.51
N LEU A 14 2.82 4.76 22.81
CA LEU A 14 1.84 5.59 22.13
C LEU A 14 1.34 4.97 20.82
N PHE A 15 2.15 4.14 20.17
CA PHE A 15 1.78 3.51 18.91
C PHE A 15 1.16 2.09 19.07
N ILE A 16 1.59 1.34 20.08
CA ILE A 16 1.01 0.03 20.40
C ILE A 16 -0.54 0.07 20.47
N PRO A 17 -1.17 1.10 21.04
CA PRO A 17 -2.63 1.20 21.03
C PRO A 17 -3.27 1.24 19.65
N LEU A 18 -2.63 1.83 18.64
CA LEU A 18 -3.19 1.85 17.28
C LEU A 18 -3.13 0.45 16.63
N ILE A 19 -2.01 -0.26 16.78
CA ILE A 19 -1.84 -1.62 16.24
C ILE A 19 -2.72 -2.63 16.97
N ILE A 20 -2.92 -2.46 18.26
CA ILE A 20 -3.77 -3.31 19.11
C ILE A 20 -5.22 -2.80 19.14
N SER A 21 -5.48 -1.62 18.54
CA SER A 21 -6.79 -1.00 18.56
C SER A 21 -7.82 -1.83 17.77
N HIS A 22 -9.08 -1.60 18.09
CA HIS A 22 -10.20 -2.18 17.37
C HIS A 22 -10.07 -1.91 15.85
N ASP A 23 -9.58 -0.72 15.48
CA ASP A 23 -9.37 -0.32 14.07
C ASP A 23 -8.43 -1.26 13.32
N TRP A 24 -7.38 -1.78 13.98
CA TRP A 24 -6.46 -2.74 13.36
C TRP A 24 -7.10 -4.11 13.15
N THR A 25 -7.87 -4.55 14.12
CA THR A 25 -8.65 -5.80 14.02
C THR A 25 -9.69 -5.69 12.90
N ASP A 26 -10.39 -4.56 12.85
CA ASP A 26 -11.36 -4.28 11.80
C ASP A 26 -10.72 -4.26 10.40
N LEU A 27 -9.52 -3.70 10.27
CA LEU A 27 -8.77 -3.73 9.02
C LEU A 27 -8.45 -5.16 8.56
N LYS A 28 -8.04 -6.03 9.46
CA LYS A 28 -7.77 -7.44 9.14
C LYS A 28 -9.05 -8.20 8.76
N GLU A 29 -10.15 -7.93 9.43
CA GLU A 29 -11.45 -8.52 9.09
C GLU A 29 -11.98 -8.01 7.76
N LYS A 30 -11.79 -6.73 7.47
CA LYS A 30 -12.20 -6.11 6.21
C LYS A 30 -11.37 -6.58 5.02
N TYR A 31 -10.08 -6.83 5.24
CA TYR A 31 -9.13 -7.23 4.20
C TYR A 31 -8.41 -8.54 4.53
N PRO A 32 -9.14 -9.67 4.59
CA PRO A 32 -8.53 -10.94 4.98
C PRO A 32 -7.49 -11.45 3.98
N ALA A 33 -7.62 -11.09 2.70
CA ALA A 33 -6.64 -11.43 1.67
C ALA A 33 -5.30 -10.68 1.86
N ASP A 34 -5.31 -9.55 2.56
CA ASP A 34 -4.13 -8.73 2.82
C ASP A 34 -3.60 -8.87 4.25
N ALA A 35 -4.05 -9.86 5.00
CA ALA A 35 -3.64 -10.07 6.40
C ALA A 35 -2.12 -10.13 6.56
N ASP A 36 -1.43 -10.85 5.68
CA ASP A 36 0.04 -10.95 5.69
C ASP A 36 0.70 -9.60 5.41
N MET A 37 0.15 -8.81 4.50
CA MET A 37 0.63 -7.47 4.21
C MET A 37 0.41 -6.53 5.40
N LEU A 38 -0.73 -6.61 6.05
CA LEU A 38 -1.03 -5.85 7.27
C LEU A 38 -0.05 -6.21 8.40
N ASP A 39 0.29 -7.48 8.56
CA ASP A 39 1.29 -7.91 9.54
C ASP A 39 2.69 -7.36 9.18
N THR A 40 3.05 -7.32 7.92
CA THR A 40 4.29 -6.71 7.45
C THR A 40 4.31 -5.20 7.71
N ILE A 41 3.22 -4.50 7.45
CA ILE A 41 3.06 -3.06 7.76
C ILE A 41 3.25 -2.82 9.26
N SER A 42 2.59 -3.62 10.10
CA SER A 42 2.72 -3.54 11.55
C SER A 42 4.18 -3.73 11.98
N ALA A 43 4.88 -4.71 11.43
CA ALA A 43 6.28 -4.96 11.74
C ALA A 43 7.18 -3.79 11.32
N VAL A 44 6.97 -3.21 10.14
CA VAL A 44 7.74 -2.06 9.66
C VAL A 44 7.55 -0.86 10.58
N ILE A 45 6.34 -0.57 11.01
CA ILE A 45 6.04 0.54 11.92
C ILE A 45 6.70 0.29 13.27
N THR A 46 6.53 -0.89 13.84
CA THR A 46 7.09 -1.25 15.14
C THR A 46 8.62 -1.18 15.14
N ASP A 47 9.26 -1.76 14.14
CA ASP A 47 10.72 -1.73 13.98
C ASP A 47 11.25 -0.30 13.80
N THR A 48 10.53 0.54 13.07
CA THR A 48 10.90 1.94 12.85
C THR A 48 10.81 2.75 14.14
N LEU A 49 9.75 2.54 14.92
CA LEU A 49 9.58 3.23 16.21
C LEU A 49 10.61 2.78 17.25
N ALA A 50 11.03 1.52 17.19
CA ALA A 50 12.00 0.94 18.11
C ALA A 50 13.46 1.18 17.71
N THR A 51 13.74 1.72 16.52
CA THR A 51 15.10 1.87 16.03
C THR A 51 15.90 2.91 16.82
N ASP A 52 17.16 2.62 17.08
CA ASP A 52 18.14 3.53 17.68
C ASP A 52 18.93 4.32 16.63
N LYS A 53 18.67 4.09 15.36
CA LYS A 53 19.35 4.79 14.27
C LYS A 53 19.00 6.28 14.30
N ARG A 54 20.00 7.12 14.09
CA ARG A 54 19.79 8.58 14.00
C ARG A 54 19.09 8.99 12.70
N TYR A 55 19.38 8.29 11.63
CA TYR A 55 18.83 8.56 10.31
C TYR A 55 18.19 7.32 9.70
N LEU A 56 17.10 7.52 8.99
CA LEU A 56 16.40 6.51 8.22
C LEU A 56 16.32 6.93 6.77
N ARG A 57 16.41 5.98 5.86
CA ARG A 57 16.28 6.27 4.43
C ARG A 57 14.80 6.19 4.04
N VAL A 58 14.25 7.35 3.68
CA VAL A 58 12.86 7.52 3.26
C VAL A 58 12.83 8.34 1.96
N CYS A 59 12.11 7.90 0.97
CA CYS A 59 12.03 8.55 -0.34
C CYS A 59 13.40 8.74 -1.00
N GLY A 60 14.35 7.83 -0.74
CA GLY A 60 15.73 7.96 -1.26
C GLY A 60 16.63 8.93 -0.51
N ASN A 61 16.12 9.65 0.48
CA ASN A 61 16.84 10.62 1.29
C ASN A 61 17.07 10.14 2.71
N ASN A 62 18.12 10.64 3.35
CA ASN A 62 18.35 10.40 4.78
C ASN A 62 17.52 11.39 5.59
N CYS A 63 16.54 10.88 6.32
CA CYS A 63 15.68 11.65 7.21
C CYS A 63 16.03 11.37 8.67
N GLU A 64 15.91 12.36 9.52
CA GLU A 64 16.06 12.13 10.97
C GLU A 64 15.03 11.15 11.47
N ALA A 65 15.46 10.14 12.22
CA ALA A 65 14.59 9.09 12.71
C ALA A 65 13.46 9.63 13.58
N ASP A 66 13.72 10.64 14.39
CA ASP A 66 12.70 11.28 15.25
C ASP A 66 11.58 11.93 14.41
N THR A 67 11.93 12.55 13.30
CA THR A 67 10.95 13.12 12.38
C THR A 67 10.07 12.03 11.75
N VAL A 68 10.70 10.94 11.31
CA VAL A 68 9.98 9.79 10.73
C VAL A 68 9.05 9.16 11.76
N LYS A 69 9.54 8.93 12.99
CA LYS A 69 8.75 8.39 14.10
C LYS A 69 7.51 9.26 14.39
N LYS A 70 7.69 10.57 14.48
CA LYS A 70 6.58 11.51 14.71
C LYS A 70 5.53 11.46 13.60
N GLN A 71 5.95 11.32 12.36
CA GLN A 71 5.01 11.17 11.24
C GLN A 71 4.25 9.85 11.30
N LEU A 72 4.94 8.74 11.59
CA LEU A 72 4.28 7.43 11.70
C LEU A 72 3.28 7.36 12.86
N GLN A 73 3.47 8.15 13.91
CA GLN A 73 2.52 8.25 15.02
C GLN A 73 1.19 8.91 14.63
N LYS A 74 1.13 9.61 13.51
CA LYS A 74 -0.09 10.22 12.97
C LYS A 74 -0.91 9.28 12.10
N LEU A 75 -0.42 8.05 11.85
CA LEU A 75 -1.10 7.09 11.00
C LEU A 75 -2.42 6.63 11.64
N GLU A 76 -3.45 6.59 10.81
CA GLU A 76 -4.78 6.08 11.15
C GLU A 76 -5.16 4.97 10.14
N ALA A 77 -6.26 4.27 10.40
CA ALA A 77 -6.75 3.20 9.55
C ALA A 77 -6.86 3.58 8.08
N ARG A 78 -7.36 4.78 7.78
CA ARG A 78 -7.49 5.31 6.40
C ARG A 78 -6.17 5.42 5.66
N HIS A 79 -5.07 5.76 6.37
CA HIS A 79 -3.73 5.81 5.78
C HIS A 79 -3.25 4.41 5.39
N ILE A 80 -3.53 3.42 6.22
CA ILE A 80 -3.20 2.00 5.95
C ILE A 80 -4.02 1.51 4.75
N GLU A 81 -5.30 1.79 4.68
CA GLU A 81 -6.15 1.47 3.53
C GLU A 81 -5.62 2.09 2.23
N TYR A 82 -5.19 3.34 2.30
CA TYR A 82 -4.58 4.05 1.16
C TYR A 82 -3.31 3.34 0.67
N VAL A 83 -2.43 2.94 1.60
CA VAL A 83 -1.20 2.20 1.26
C VAL A 83 -1.52 0.84 0.65
N LEU A 84 -2.48 0.09 1.20
CA LEU A 84 -2.94 -1.19 0.65
C LEU A 84 -3.48 -1.04 -0.77
N ALA A 85 -4.30 -0.02 -1.01
CA ALA A 85 -4.87 0.26 -2.33
C ALA A 85 -3.77 0.56 -3.37
N ASN A 86 -2.75 1.32 -2.98
CA ASN A 86 -1.62 1.63 -3.86
C ASN A 86 -0.78 0.39 -4.18
N ILE A 87 -0.56 -0.49 -3.22
CA ILE A 87 0.14 -1.76 -3.44
C ILE A 87 -0.59 -2.63 -4.46
N ARG A 88 -1.92 -2.73 -4.35
CA ARG A 88 -2.74 -3.53 -5.26
C ARG A 88 -2.69 -3.01 -6.70
N ILE A 89 -2.58 -1.70 -6.89
CA ILE A 89 -2.56 -1.06 -8.21
C ILE A 89 -1.16 -1.05 -8.81
N SER A 90 -0.12 -1.22 -7.98
CA SER A 90 1.27 -1.22 -8.45
C SER A 90 1.50 -2.38 -9.41
N ALA A 91 1.77 -2.05 -10.67
CA ALA A 91 2.08 -3.03 -11.70
C ALA A 91 3.52 -3.55 -11.64
N LYS A 92 4.37 -2.90 -10.85
CA LYS A 92 5.79 -3.25 -10.74
C LYS A 92 6.07 -4.08 -9.50
N PRO A 93 6.84 -5.17 -9.62
CA PRO A 93 7.26 -5.93 -8.45
C PRO A 93 8.12 -5.05 -7.53
N VAL A 94 7.85 -5.13 -6.24
CA VAL A 94 8.61 -4.40 -5.22
C VAL A 94 9.74 -5.29 -4.73
N HIS A 95 10.99 -4.92 -5.02
CA HIS A 95 12.14 -5.70 -4.60
C HIS A 95 12.42 -5.63 -3.10
N ASN A 96 12.20 -4.46 -2.49
CA ASN A 96 12.36 -4.27 -1.05
C ASN A 96 11.06 -3.73 -0.47
N ILE A 97 10.20 -4.65 -0.06
CA ILE A 97 8.86 -4.33 0.46
C ILE A 97 8.94 -3.47 1.72
N ARG A 98 9.90 -3.71 2.61
CA ARG A 98 10.02 -2.96 3.86
C ARG A 98 10.40 -1.50 3.62
N ALA A 99 11.36 -1.23 2.74
CA ALA A 99 11.74 0.12 2.36
C ALA A 99 10.62 0.85 1.62
N TYR A 100 9.91 0.14 0.75
CA TYR A 100 8.73 0.65 0.06
C TYR A 100 7.62 1.03 1.05
N LEU A 101 7.30 0.14 1.98
CA LEU A 101 6.25 0.37 2.98
C LEU A 101 6.60 1.55 3.88
N LEU A 102 7.84 1.66 4.35
CA LEU A 102 8.26 2.79 5.18
C LEU A 102 8.06 4.13 4.44
N THR A 103 8.48 4.19 3.18
CA THR A 103 8.28 5.37 2.33
C THR A 103 6.81 5.67 2.10
N ALA A 104 6.02 4.65 1.77
CA ALA A 104 4.58 4.80 1.50
C ALA A 104 3.82 5.26 2.74
N LEU A 105 4.12 4.70 3.91
CA LEU A 105 3.51 5.08 5.18
C LEU A 105 3.88 6.51 5.58
N TYR A 106 5.15 6.88 5.43
CA TYR A 106 5.62 8.25 5.70
C TYR A 106 4.89 9.26 4.80
N GLN A 107 4.78 8.98 3.52
CA GLN A 107 4.08 9.84 2.57
C GLN A 107 2.57 9.91 2.87
N ALA A 108 1.95 8.78 3.19
CA ALA A 108 0.53 8.73 3.55
C ALA A 108 0.23 9.61 4.78
N ALA A 109 1.10 9.58 5.78
CA ALA A 109 0.95 10.39 6.99
C ALA A 109 1.02 11.91 6.73
N LEU A 110 1.60 12.34 5.61
CA LEU A 110 1.66 13.75 5.20
C LEU A 110 0.42 14.20 4.41
N LEU A 111 -0.41 13.28 3.93
CA LEU A 111 -1.57 13.59 3.11
C LEU A 111 -2.74 14.08 3.98
N THR A 112 -3.50 15.02 3.45
CA THR A 112 -4.77 15.42 4.03
C THR A 112 -5.87 14.40 3.73
N ASP A 113 -6.93 14.40 4.52
CA ASP A 113 -8.08 13.52 4.33
C ASP A 113 -8.71 13.66 2.95
N GLU A 114 -8.79 14.89 2.47
CA GLU A 114 -9.33 15.20 1.14
C GLU A 114 -8.48 14.56 0.03
N CYS A 115 -7.15 14.63 0.15
CA CYS A 115 -6.23 13.99 -0.79
C CYS A 115 -6.37 12.47 -0.75
N ILE A 116 -6.45 11.87 0.44
CA ILE A 116 -6.62 10.42 0.61
C ILE A 116 -7.94 9.98 -0.03
N ASN A 117 -9.03 10.66 0.26
CA ASN A 117 -10.36 10.34 -0.29
C ASN A 117 -10.39 10.48 -1.81
N ALA A 118 -9.75 11.50 -2.37
CA ALA A 118 -9.64 11.69 -3.81
C ALA A 118 -8.85 10.56 -4.49
N HIS A 119 -7.71 10.17 -3.91
CA HIS A 119 -6.90 9.06 -4.41
C HIS A 119 -7.63 7.71 -4.30
N MET A 120 -8.33 7.46 -3.20
CA MET A 120 -9.10 6.24 -3.00
C MET A 120 -10.21 6.12 -4.06
N ARG A 121 -10.91 7.21 -4.37
CA ARG A 121 -11.92 7.23 -5.45
C ARG A 121 -11.31 6.94 -6.82
N CYS A 122 -10.16 7.55 -7.13
CA CYS A 122 -9.43 7.26 -8.37
C CYS A 122 -8.98 5.80 -8.45
N ASN A 123 -8.48 5.26 -7.36
CA ASN A 123 -8.01 3.88 -7.29
C ASN A 123 -9.15 2.89 -7.46
N MET A 124 -10.31 3.15 -6.86
CA MET A 124 -11.51 2.32 -7.04
C MET A 124 -11.96 2.31 -8.51
N ARG A 125 -11.97 3.46 -9.18
CA ARG A 125 -12.29 3.55 -10.61
C ARG A 125 -11.32 2.75 -11.47
N LYS A 126 -10.03 2.79 -11.18
CA LYS A 126 -9.01 2.00 -11.88
C LYS A 126 -9.24 0.49 -11.70
N ILE A 127 -9.55 0.05 -10.49
CA ILE A 127 -9.86 -1.36 -10.20
C ILE A 127 -11.12 -1.79 -10.95
N GLU A 128 -12.18 -0.99 -10.92
CA GLU A 128 -13.42 -1.26 -11.66
C GLU A 128 -13.17 -1.36 -13.16
N GLN A 129 -12.40 -0.45 -13.74
CA GLN A 129 -12.04 -0.48 -15.16
C GLN A 129 -11.25 -1.74 -15.53
N ILE A 130 -10.29 -2.15 -14.73
CA ILE A 130 -9.53 -3.38 -14.93
C ILE A 130 -10.44 -4.61 -14.86
N THR A 131 -11.33 -4.67 -13.86
CA THR A 131 -12.28 -5.77 -13.68
C THR A 131 -13.29 -5.83 -14.82
N GLN A 132 -13.85 -4.71 -15.25
CA GLN A 132 -14.77 -4.63 -16.38
C GLN A 132 -14.06 -4.96 -17.71
N GLY A 133 -12.83 -4.48 -17.88
CA GLY A 133 -12.01 -4.80 -19.04
C GLY A 133 -11.73 -6.30 -19.16
N GLN A 134 -11.41 -6.97 -18.07
CA GLN A 134 -11.21 -8.42 -18.03
C GLN A 134 -12.52 -9.18 -18.32
N ASN A 135 -13.64 -8.76 -17.77
CA ASN A 135 -14.92 -9.38 -18.02
C ASN A 135 -15.37 -9.20 -19.49
N LYS A 136 -15.20 -8.01 -20.04
CA LYS A 136 -15.46 -7.76 -21.46
C LYS A 136 -14.54 -8.58 -22.35
N PHE A 137 -13.27 -8.67 -22.02
CA PHE A 137 -12.30 -9.47 -22.75
C PHE A 137 -12.66 -10.95 -22.75
N ASN A 138 -13.06 -11.51 -21.61
CA ASN A 138 -13.51 -12.89 -21.49
C ASN A 138 -14.81 -13.16 -22.28
N GLN A 139 -15.75 -12.22 -22.30
CA GLN A 139 -16.99 -12.33 -23.07
C GLN A 139 -16.73 -12.23 -24.57
N PHE A 140 -15.86 -11.33 -25.01
CA PHE A 140 -15.47 -11.18 -26.40
C PHE A 140 -14.67 -12.37 -26.92
N HIS A 141 -13.80 -12.94 -26.09
CA HIS A 141 -12.95 -14.06 -26.46
C HIS A 141 -13.74 -15.33 -26.81
N GLN A 142 -14.95 -15.51 -26.26
CA GLN A 142 -15.76 -16.71 -26.48
C GLN A 142 -16.65 -16.66 -27.73
N ARG A 143 -16.97 -15.48 -28.31
CA ARG A 143 -18.00 -15.40 -29.38
C ARG A 143 -17.64 -14.58 -30.62
N GLU A 144 -16.97 -13.45 -30.51
CA GLU A 144 -16.73 -12.53 -31.63
C GLU A 144 -15.26 -12.29 -31.93
N PHE A 145 -14.40 -12.31 -30.93
CA PHE A 145 -12.99 -11.98 -31.05
C PHE A 145 -12.21 -13.06 -31.80
N ASP A 146 -12.51 -14.34 -31.58
CA ASP A 146 -11.86 -15.46 -32.24
C ASP A 146 -12.16 -15.49 -33.75
N ASP A 147 -13.41 -15.19 -34.17
CA ASP A 147 -13.80 -15.13 -35.54
C ASP A 147 -13.13 -13.97 -36.28
N ASP A 148 -13.09 -12.80 -35.70
CA ASP A 148 -12.42 -11.64 -36.30
C ASP A 148 -10.90 -11.80 -36.33
N PHE A 149 -10.31 -12.39 -35.32
CA PHE A 149 -8.88 -12.68 -35.26
C PHE A 149 -8.47 -13.71 -36.32
N GLU A 150 -9.22 -14.80 -36.49
CA GLU A 150 -8.99 -15.79 -37.53
C GLU A 150 -9.15 -15.18 -38.93
N LYS A 151 -10.16 -14.34 -39.15
CA LYS A 151 -10.34 -13.61 -40.41
C LYS A 151 -9.18 -12.66 -40.72
N MET A 152 -8.64 -11.97 -39.70
CA MET A 152 -7.44 -11.14 -39.86
C MET A 152 -6.20 -11.96 -40.20
N LEU A 153 -6.02 -13.11 -39.57
CA LEU A 153 -4.90 -14.02 -39.84
C LEU A 153 -4.99 -14.59 -41.28
N ILE A 154 -6.15 -15.01 -41.69
CA ILE A 154 -6.39 -15.51 -43.08
C ILE A 154 -6.15 -14.40 -44.09
N ALA A 155 -6.62 -13.17 -43.84
CA ALA A 155 -6.39 -12.03 -44.71
C ALA A 155 -4.89 -11.68 -44.82
N ASN A 156 -4.13 -11.73 -43.73
CA ASN A 156 -2.68 -11.51 -43.74
C ASN A 156 -1.93 -12.62 -44.47
N ASN A 157 -2.35 -13.87 -44.37
CA ASN A 157 -1.73 -14.98 -45.08
C ASN A 157 -2.03 -14.97 -46.59
N ASN A 158 -3.14 -14.39 -47.00
CA ASN A 158 -3.49 -14.26 -48.43
C ASN A 158 -2.81 -13.07 -49.13
N ILE A 159 -2.20 -12.15 -48.40
CA ILE A 159 -1.46 -10.99 -48.93
C ILE A 159 0.00 -11.35 -49.22
N THR A 160 0.50 -12.43 -48.65
CA THR A 160 1.83 -12.95 -48.94
C THR A 160 1.78 -14.05 -49.97
#